data_3c0193b198001ffb2b544ab9b75fd1ae
#
_entry.id   3c0193b198001ffb2b544ab9b75fd1ae
#
_cell.length_a   1.000
_cell.length_b   1.000
_cell.length_c   1.000
_cell.angle_alpha   90.00
_cell.angle_beta   90.00
_cell.angle_gamma   90.00
#
_symmetry.space_group_name_H-M   'P 1'
#
loop_
_entity.id
_entity.type
_entity.pdbx_description
1 polymer ?
#
loop_
_entity_poly.entity_id
_entity_poly.type
_entity_poly.pdbx_seq_one_letter_code
_entity_poly.pdbx_strand_id
1 'polypeptide(L)'
;GHKHHIYHWLTPEGDKILEGKSGFLNPKFYCIWTVLTIGLWILLGKKMRSISAEIDNKPLNVEEGKKYVYKTTVWASLFIVWFALTVASTTPWLWLMSIDAHWYSTMYSWYTFASTFVAGIALITLFVIYLKNKGYLELVNQEHIHDLGKFMFAFSIFWTYLWFSQFMLIWYSNQPEETIYFKPRTEGAFTTLFWTQ
;
A
#
# COMPACT_ATOMS: atom_id res chain seq x y z
N GLY A 1 13.95 27.81 8.68
CA GLY A 1 12.74 27.09 8.81
C GLY A 1 12.89 25.60 8.70
N HIS A 2 12.07 24.90 9.44
CA HIS A 2 12.11 23.44 9.67
C HIS A 2 11.64 22.57 8.48
N LYS A 3 11.61 23.05 7.25
CA LYS A 3 11.09 22.30 6.07
C LYS A 3 11.99 21.14 5.61
N HIS A 4 13.25 21.09 6.05
CA HIS A 4 14.24 20.14 5.58
C HIS A 4 14.49 18.95 6.53
N HIS A 5 13.77 18.88 7.65
CA HIS A 5 13.99 17.84 8.67
C HIS A 5 13.56 16.41 8.23
N ILE A 6 12.57 16.30 7.34
CA ILE A 6 12.05 14.99 6.92
C ILE A 6 12.68 14.54 5.59
N TYR A 7 12.81 15.47 4.63
CA TYR A 7 13.31 15.16 3.30
C TYR A 7 14.65 15.85 3.05
N HIS A 8 15.76 15.17 3.32
CA HIS A 8 17.12 15.69 3.14
C HIS A 8 17.47 16.00 1.67
N TRP A 9 16.82 15.34 0.72
CA TRP A 9 17.02 15.57 -0.72
C TRP A 9 16.53 16.94 -1.22
N LEU A 10 15.82 17.71 -0.39
CA LEU A 10 15.43 19.09 -0.73
C LEU A 10 16.61 20.07 -0.74
N THR A 11 17.67 19.75 -0.01
CA THR A 11 18.92 20.54 0.06
C THR A 11 20.11 19.58 -0.09
N PRO A 12 20.53 19.26 -1.33
CA PRO A 12 21.56 18.26 -1.59
C PRO A 12 22.99 18.67 -1.16
N GLU A 13 23.24 19.91 -0.75
CA GLU A 13 24.47 20.49 -0.15
C GLU A 13 25.81 19.77 -0.48
N GLY A 14 26.04 19.47 -1.80
CA GLY A 14 27.29 18.84 -2.27
C GLY A 14 27.32 17.30 -2.18
N ASP A 15 26.20 16.66 -1.88
CA ASP A 15 26.09 15.22 -1.91
C ASP A 15 25.86 14.70 -3.34
N LYS A 16 26.90 14.12 -3.94
CA LYS A 16 26.87 13.59 -5.32
C LYS A 16 25.77 12.55 -5.57
N ILE A 17 25.39 11.79 -4.54
CA ILE A 17 24.34 10.76 -4.64
C ILE A 17 22.97 11.43 -4.77
N LEU A 18 22.70 12.44 -3.96
CA LEU A 18 21.46 13.21 -4.01
C LEU A 18 21.34 14.05 -5.28
N GLU A 19 22.46 14.64 -5.74
CA GLU A 19 22.52 15.35 -7.02
C GLU A 19 22.19 14.42 -8.19
N GLY A 20 22.73 13.20 -8.21
CA GLY A 20 22.42 12.19 -9.21
C GLY A 20 20.94 11.74 -9.22
N LYS A 21 20.25 11.83 -8.07
CA LYS A 21 18.83 11.50 -7.93
C LYS A 21 17.89 12.70 -8.17
N SER A 22 18.41 13.90 -8.39
CA SER A 22 17.64 15.14 -8.54
C SER A 22 16.60 15.12 -9.67
N GLY A 23 16.82 14.31 -10.71
CA GLY A 23 15.87 14.10 -11.80
C GLY A 23 14.55 13.45 -11.32
N PHE A 24 14.64 12.56 -10.34
CA PHE A 24 13.50 11.85 -9.75
C PHE A 24 13.04 12.46 -8.42
N LEU A 25 13.99 12.77 -7.52
CA LEU A 25 13.71 13.38 -6.22
C LEU A 25 13.76 14.91 -6.34
N ASN A 26 12.71 15.50 -6.89
CA ASN A 26 12.53 16.94 -6.92
C ASN A 26 11.10 17.32 -6.49
N PRO A 27 10.90 18.50 -5.88
CA PRO A 27 9.60 18.90 -5.33
C PRO A 27 8.49 18.94 -6.38
N LYS A 28 8.82 19.34 -7.61
CA LYS A 28 7.82 19.44 -8.69
C LYS A 28 7.32 18.05 -9.10
N PHE A 29 8.25 17.12 -9.36
CA PHE A 29 7.90 15.76 -9.73
C PHE A 29 7.14 15.07 -8.58
N TYR A 30 7.62 15.20 -7.34
CA TYR A 30 6.98 14.65 -6.15
C TYR A 30 5.52 15.09 -6.03
N CYS A 31 5.25 16.40 -6.11
CA CYS A 31 3.89 16.93 -5.98
C CYS A 31 2.99 16.50 -7.16
N ILE A 32 3.47 16.65 -8.39
CA ILE A 32 2.70 16.31 -9.59
C ILE A 32 2.33 14.82 -9.58
N TRP A 33 3.31 13.96 -9.34
CA TRP A 33 3.11 12.52 -9.35
C TRP A 33 2.20 12.05 -8.20
N THR A 34 2.35 12.62 -7.01
CA THR A 34 1.49 12.35 -5.87
C THR A 34 0.03 12.72 -6.15
N VAL A 35 -0.21 13.92 -6.67
CA VAL A 35 -1.56 14.39 -7.04
C VAL A 35 -2.16 13.52 -8.13
N LEU A 36 -1.39 13.16 -9.15
CA LEU A 36 -1.83 12.28 -10.24
C LEU A 36 -2.19 10.88 -9.71
N THR A 37 -1.35 10.31 -8.87
CA THR A 37 -1.57 8.96 -8.30
C THR A 37 -2.85 8.92 -7.47
N ILE A 38 -2.97 9.82 -6.50
CA ILE A 38 -4.15 9.91 -5.61
C ILE A 38 -5.39 10.31 -6.40
N GLY A 39 -5.25 11.25 -7.33
CA GLY A 39 -6.35 11.69 -8.19
C GLY A 39 -6.94 10.55 -9.00
N LEU A 40 -6.11 9.71 -9.62
CA LEU A 40 -6.57 8.54 -10.36
C LEU A 40 -7.19 7.46 -9.46
N TRP A 41 -6.64 7.22 -8.26
CA TRP A 41 -7.29 6.31 -7.29
C TRP A 41 -8.70 6.79 -6.94
N ILE A 42 -8.86 8.07 -6.65
CA ILE A 42 -10.17 8.65 -6.33
C ILE A 42 -11.12 8.60 -7.53
N LEU A 43 -10.66 8.95 -8.72
CA LEU A 43 -11.49 8.96 -9.93
C LEU A 43 -11.98 7.56 -10.30
N LEU A 44 -11.10 6.56 -10.29
CA LEU A 44 -11.46 5.17 -10.58
C LEU A 44 -12.38 4.61 -9.48
N GLY A 45 -12.09 4.88 -8.22
CA GLY A 45 -12.95 4.48 -7.10
C GLY A 45 -14.34 5.11 -7.16
N LYS A 46 -14.45 6.41 -7.46
CA LYS A 46 -15.73 7.09 -7.69
C LYS A 46 -16.49 6.49 -8.87
N LYS A 47 -15.79 6.15 -9.95
CA LYS A 47 -16.40 5.50 -11.10
C LYS A 47 -16.99 4.14 -10.77
N MET A 48 -16.26 3.31 -10.04
CA MET A 48 -16.74 2.00 -9.57
C MET A 48 -17.96 2.17 -8.66
N ARG A 49 -17.93 3.12 -7.72
CA ARG A 49 -19.07 3.44 -6.85
C ARG A 49 -20.28 3.91 -7.64
N SER A 50 -20.10 4.75 -8.67
CA SER A 50 -21.22 5.21 -9.49
C SER A 50 -21.88 4.09 -10.27
N ILE A 51 -21.08 3.12 -10.77
CA ILE A 51 -21.59 1.92 -11.44
C ILE A 51 -22.40 1.05 -10.47
N SER A 52 -21.95 0.89 -9.23
CA SER A 52 -22.68 0.18 -8.20
C SER A 52 -24.00 0.87 -7.86
N ALA A 53 -24.00 2.19 -7.70
CA ALA A 53 -25.21 2.96 -7.39
C ALA A 53 -26.25 2.98 -8.52
N GLU A 54 -25.87 2.76 -9.78
CA GLU A 54 -26.81 2.63 -10.91
C GLU A 54 -27.80 1.46 -10.72
N ILE A 55 -27.43 0.47 -9.91
CA ILE A 55 -28.18 -0.78 -9.73
C ILE A 55 -29.10 -0.73 -8.53
N ASP A 56 -28.75 0.03 -7.51
CA ASP A 56 -29.51 0.09 -6.26
C ASP A 56 -30.98 0.47 -6.48
N ASN A 57 -31.31 1.11 -7.60
CA ASN A 57 -32.63 1.62 -7.94
C ASN A 57 -33.32 0.89 -9.12
N LYS A 58 -32.70 -0.17 -9.69
CA LYS A 58 -33.26 -0.88 -10.85
C LYS A 58 -33.24 -2.39 -10.66
N PRO A 59 -34.40 -3.07 -10.79
CA PRO A 59 -34.40 -4.52 -10.95
C PRO A 59 -33.70 -4.86 -12.29
N LEU A 60 -32.59 -5.59 -12.23
CA LEU A 60 -31.81 -5.96 -13.39
C LEU A 60 -32.43 -7.16 -14.11
N ASN A 61 -32.62 -7.04 -15.41
CA ASN A 61 -32.85 -8.18 -16.28
C ASN A 61 -31.53 -8.95 -16.50
N VAL A 62 -31.57 -10.24 -16.85
CA VAL A 62 -30.38 -11.10 -17.00
C VAL A 62 -29.35 -10.50 -17.95
N GLU A 63 -29.79 -9.90 -19.08
CA GLU A 63 -28.90 -9.26 -20.05
C GLU A 63 -28.25 -7.97 -19.49
N GLU A 64 -28.99 -7.19 -18.74
CA GLU A 64 -28.49 -6.00 -18.06
C GLU A 64 -27.48 -6.37 -16.97
N GLY A 65 -27.76 -7.46 -16.23
CA GLY A 65 -26.85 -8.01 -15.24
C GLY A 65 -25.50 -8.43 -15.84
N LYS A 66 -25.50 -9.11 -16.97
CA LYS A 66 -24.24 -9.48 -17.68
C LYS A 66 -23.45 -8.25 -18.11
N LYS A 67 -24.09 -7.23 -18.68
CA LYS A 67 -23.44 -5.97 -19.07
C LYS A 67 -22.84 -5.24 -17.86
N TYR A 68 -23.56 -5.27 -16.74
CA TYR A 68 -23.07 -4.68 -15.50
C TYR A 68 -21.82 -5.39 -14.98
N VAL A 69 -21.85 -6.71 -14.88
CA VAL A 69 -20.69 -7.50 -14.43
C VAL A 69 -19.48 -7.23 -15.33
N TYR A 70 -19.69 -7.21 -16.66
CA TYR A 70 -18.62 -6.88 -17.60
C TYR A 70 -18.05 -5.47 -17.37
N LYS A 71 -18.94 -4.45 -17.28
CA LYS A 71 -18.55 -3.05 -17.03
C LYS A 71 -17.77 -2.90 -15.73
N THR A 72 -18.26 -3.53 -14.66
CA THR A 72 -17.60 -3.50 -13.33
C THR A 72 -16.24 -4.19 -13.38
N THR A 73 -16.15 -5.35 -14.05
CA THR A 73 -14.88 -6.08 -14.19
C THR A 73 -13.84 -5.25 -14.93
N VAL A 74 -14.21 -4.57 -16.02
CA VAL A 74 -13.27 -3.71 -16.77
C VAL A 74 -12.73 -2.57 -15.90
N TRP A 75 -13.60 -1.85 -15.19
CA TRP A 75 -13.16 -0.75 -14.34
C TRP A 75 -12.37 -1.22 -13.12
N ALA A 76 -12.73 -2.35 -12.53
CA ALA A 76 -11.98 -2.98 -11.45
C ALA A 76 -10.58 -3.42 -11.91
N SER A 77 -10.48 -4.01 -13.11
CA SER A 77 -9.18 -4.41 -13.68
C SER A 77 -8.28 -3.20 -13.93
N LEU A 78 -8.82 -2.11 -14.49
CA LEU A 78 -8.06 -0.86 -14.67
C LEU A 78 -7.58 -0.29 -13.33
N PHE A 79 -8.45 -0.32 -12.31
CA PHE A 79 -8.07 0.12 -10.97
C PHE A 79 -6.95 -0.74 -10.39
N ILE A 80 -7.06 -2.07 -10.48
CA ILE A 80 -6.04 -2.99 -9.94
C ILE A 80 -4.70 -2.80 -10.63
N VAL A 81 -4.67 -2.66 -11.96
CA VAL A 81 -3.43 -2.43 -12.70
C VAL A 81 -2.77 -1.12 -12.27
N TRP A 82 -3.51 -0.03 -12.23
CA TRP A 82 -2.97 1.26 -11.79
C TRP A 82 -2.53 1.23 -10.33
N PHE A 83 -3.34 0.64 -9.46
CA PHE A 83 -3.04 0.50 -8.04
C PHE A 83 -1.76 -0.34 -7.81
N ALA A 84 -1.65 -1.50 -8.48
CA ALA A 84 -0.48 -2.36 -8.35
C ALA A 84 0.81 -1.65 -8.78
N LEU A 85 0.78 -0.96 -9.94
CA LEU A 85 1.93 -0.21 -10.43
C LEU A 85 2.34 0.89 -9.44
N THR A 86 1.39 1.65 -8.93
CA THR A 86 1.68 2.78 -8.05
C THR A 86 2.04 2.36 -6.62
N VAL A 87 1.42 1.33 -6.07
CA VAL A 87 1.73 0.80 -4.72
C VAL A 87 3.07 0.09 -4.70
N ALA A 88 3.45 -0.60 -5.78
CA ALA A 88 4.75 -1.26 -5.88
C ALA A 88 5.92 -0.30 -6.14
N SER A 89 5.67 0.90 -6.65
CA SER A 89 6.69 1.87 -7.03
C SER A 89 6.58 3.21 -6.30
N THR A 90 5.52 3.94 -6.56
CA THR A 90 5.37 5.34 -6.10
C THR A 90 5.31 5.46 -4.59
N THR A 91 4.51 4.63 -3.94
CA THR A 91 4.33 4.69 -2.49
C THR A 91 5.64 4.40 -1.76
N PRO A 92 6.34 3.28 -1.99
CA PRO A 92 7.58 3.03 -1.29
C PRO A 92 8.71 3.97 -1.72
N TRP A 93 8.84 4.29 -3.00
CA TRP A 93 9.98 5.08 -3.49
C TRP A 93 9.90 6.56 -3.15
N LEU A 94 8.75 7.19 -3.42
CA LEU A 94 8.59 8.63 -3.23
C LEU A 94 8.17 9.00 -1.80
N TRP A 95 7.32 8.21 -1.15
CA TRP A 95 6.76 8.61 0.14
C TRP A 95 7.48 8.02 1.34
N LEU A 96 8.11 6.86 1.19
CA LEU A 96 8.73 6.15 2.31
C LEU A 96 10.25 6.12 2.23
N MET A 97 10.84 5.56 1.18
CA MET A 97 12.29 5.47 1.06
C MET A 97 12.97 6.81 0.79
N SER A 98 12.26 7.78 0.25
CA SER A 98 12.80 9.14 0.06
C SER A 98 13.07 9.90 1.36
N ILE A 99 12.57 9.43 2.48
CA ILE A 99 12.89 9.99 3.81
C ILE A 99 14.37 9.79 4.12
N ASP A 100 14.88 8.58 3.81
CA ASP A 100 16.31 8.26 3.84
C ASP A 100 16.78 7.96 2.42
N ALA A 101 17.13 9.01 1.67
CA ALA A 101 17.40 8.92 0.24
C ALA A 101 18.71 8.17 -0.10
N HIS A 102 19.54 7.86 0.89
CA HIS A 102 20.75 7.03 0.73
C HIS A 102 20.42 5.54 0.77
N TRP A 103 19.37 5.16 1.49
CA TRP A 103 18.94 3.78 1.62
C TRP A 103 17.92 3.39 0.53
N TYR A 104 18.03 2.18 0.02
CA TYR A 104 17.06 1.60 -0.90
C TYR A 104 16.94 0.08 -0.70
N SER A 105 15.74 -0.47 -0.92
CA SER A 105 15.49 -1.90 -0.92
C SER A 105 14.29 -2.23 -1.79
N THR A 106 14.46 -3.19 -2.71
CA THR A 106 13.37 -3.70 -3.55
C THR A 106 12.36 -4.50 -2.74
N MET A 107 12.82 -5.24 -1.74
CA MET A 107 11.95 -6.01 -0.82
C MET A 107 11.04 -5.11 0.02
N TYR A 108 11.44 -3.87 0.27
CA TYR A 108 10.65 -2.90 1.02
C TYR A 108 9.32 -2.57 0.34
N SER A 109 9.28 -2.56 -0.98
CA SER A 109 8.04 -2.37 -1.75
C SER A 109 7.04 -3.50 -1.51
N TRP A 110 7.52 -4.74 -1.52
CA TRP A 110 6.69 -5.91 -1.20
C TRP A 110 6.24 -5.95 0.25
N TYR A 111 7.12 -5.58 1.16
CA TYR A 111 6.83 -5.48 2.59
C TYR A 111 5.72 -4.47 2.87
N THR A 112 5.79 -3.27 2.31
CA THR A 112 4.76 -2.23 2.48
C THR A 112 3.44 -2.63 1.82
N PHE A 113 3.47 -3.28 0.66
CA PHE A 113 2.27 -3.83 0.02
C PHE A 113 1.60 -4.87 0.92
N ALA A 114 2.34 -5.88 1.39
CA ALA A 114 1.79 -6.94 2.24
C ALA A 114 1.19 -6.39 3.55
N SER A 115 1.88 -5.44 4.18
CA SER A 115 1.42 -4.75 5.39
C SER A 115 0.08 -4.03 5.18
N THR A 116 -0.01 -3.20 4.12
CA THR A 116 -1.24 -2.46 3.82
C THR A 116 -2.38 -3.38 3.39
N PHE A 117 -2.07 -4.49 2.72
CA PHE A 117 -3.06 -5.48 2.32
C PHE A 117 -3.67 -6.20 3.52
N VAL A 118 -2.85 -6.67 4.46
CA VAL A 118 -3.33 -7.29 5.71
C VAL A 118 -4.19 -6.32 6.51
N ALA A 119 -3.73 -5.08 6.69
CA ALA A 119 -4.49 -4.04 7.39
C ALA A 119 -5.83 -3.75 6.69
N GLY A 120 -5.85 -3.70 5.36
CA GLY A 120 -7.05 -3.50 4.56
C GLY A 120 -8.06 -4.64 4.72
N ILE A 121 -7.61 -5.90 4.64
CA ILE A 121 -8.48 -7.07 4.84
C ILE A 121 -9.02 -7.10 6.28
N ALA A 122 -8.18 -6.82 7.28
CA ALA A 122 -8.62 -6.77 8.67
C ALA A 122 -9.72 -5.71 8.87
N LEU A 123 -9.55 -4.51 8.30
CA LEU A 123 -10.54 -3.45 8.35
C LEU A 123 -11.85 -3.86 7.65
N ILE A 124 -11.78 -4.44 6.45
CA ILE A 124 -12.95 -4.94 5.71
C ILE A 124 -13.67 -6.00 6.54
N THR A 125 -12.95 -6.93 7.14
CA THR A 125 -13.53 -8.00 7.96
C THR A 125 -14.28 -7.43 9.16
N LEU A 126 -13.72 -6.44 9.85
CA LEU A 126 -14.38 -5.74 10.95
C LEU A 126 -15.69 -5.06 10.50
N PHE A 127 -15.66 -4.37 9.37
CA PHE A 127 -16.87 -3.75 8.82
C PHE A 127 -17.92 -4.77 8.39
N VAL A 128 -17.53 -5.87 7.77
CA VAL A 128 -18.44 -6.95 7.37
C VAL A 128 -19.12 -7.57 8.60
N ILE A 129 -18.36 -7.87 9.64
CA ILE A 129 -18.92 -8.41 10.90
C ILE A 129 -19.86 -7.39 11.54
N TYR A 130 -19.45 -6.13 11.61
CA TYR A 130 -20.28 -5.06 12.18
C TYR A 130 -21.62 -4.90 11.44
N LEU A 131 -21.58 -4.79 10.10
CA LEU A 131 -22.76 -4.62 9.27
C LEU A 131 -23.66 -5.86 9.31
N LYS A 132 -23.09 -7.06 9.32
CA LYS A 132 -23.85 -8.30 9.47
C LYS A 132 -24.60 -8.35 10.80
N ASN A 133 -23.95 -7.97 11.89
CA ASN A 133 -24.58 -7.92 13.23
C ASN A 133 -25.70 -6.87 13.31
N LYS A 134 -25.68 -5.86 12.43
CA LYS A 134 -26.74 -4.85 12.29
C LYS A 134 -27.85 -5.27 11.32
N GLY A 135 -27.77 -6.44 10.69
CA GLY A 135 -28.78 -6.94 9.76
C GLY A 135 -28.70 -6.39 8.33
N TYR A 136 -27.63 -5.66 7.97
CA TYR A 136 -27.52 -5.08 6.63
C TYR A 136 -27.01 -6.04 5.55
N LEU A 137 -26.28 -7.09 5.90
CA LEU A 137 -25.64 -8.01 4.96
C LEU A 137 -26.24 -9.42 5.09
N GLU A 138 -27.49 -9.58 4.70
CA GLU A 138 -28.23 -10.86 4.80
C GLU A 138 -27.58 -11.98 3.97
N LEU A 139 -27.02 -11.66 2.80
CA LEU A 139 -26.37 -12.63 1.90
C LEU A 139 -25.01 -13.09 2.40
N VAL A 140 -24.39 -12.39 3.34
CA VAL A 140 -23.08 -12.76 3.89
C VAL A 140 -23.27 -13.89 4.90
N ASN A 141 -22.77 -15.06 4.57
CA ASN A 141 -22.74 -16.22 5.44
C ASN A 141 -21.40 -16.37 6.18
N GLN A 142 -21.26 -17.41 6.97
CA GLN A 142 -20.05 -17.69 7.74
C GLN A 142 -18.87 -18.07 6.86
N GLU A 143 -19.12 -18.69 5.69
CA GLU A 143 -18.07 -19.05 4.73
C GLU A 143 -17.35 -17.82 4.18
N HIS A 144 -18.08 -16.74 3.87
CA HIS A 144 -17.47 -15.49 3.40
C HIS A 144 -16.54 -14.87 4.46
N ILE A 145 -16.92 -14.91 5.73
CA ILE A 145 -16.09 -14.41 6.84
C ILE A 145 -14.86 -15.31 7.03
N HIS A 146 -15.05 -16.63 6.89
CA HIS A 146 -13.96 -17.60 6.96
C HIS A 146 -12.95 -17.41 5.81
N ASP A 147 -13.41 -17.10 4.61
CA ASP A 147 -12.53 -16.82 3.47
C ASP A 147 -11.72 -15.54 3.69
N LEU A 148 -12.33 -14.47 4.23
CA LEU A 148 -11.59 -13.27 4.64
C LEU A 148 -10.53 -13.59 5.70
N GLY A 149 -10.86 -14.46 6.66
CA GLY A 149 -9.92 -14.94 7.67
C GLY A 149 -8.74 -15.72 7.08
N LYS A 150 -8.99 -16.58 6.08
CA LYS A 150 -7.92 -17.29 5.34
C LYS A 150 -6.98 -16.33 4.61
N PHE A 151 -7.53 -15.31 3.92
CA PHE A 151 -6.72 -14.30 3.27
C PHE A 151 -5.87 -13.52 4.27
N MET A 152 -6.47 -13.08 5.37
CA MET A 152 -5.75 -12.36 6.42
C MET A 152 -4.62 -13.20 7.00
N PHE A 153 -4.86 -14.48 7.28
CA PHE A 153 -3.85 -15.42 7.78
C PHE A 153 -2.70 -15.63 6.79
N ALA A 154 -3.03 -15.93 5.53
CA ALA A 154 -2.02 -16.18 4.49
C ALA A 154 -1.13 -14.96 4.24
N PHE A 155 -1.72 -13.76 4.15
CA PHE A 155 -0.95 -12.53 3.96
C PHE A 155 -0.19 -12.07 5.21
N SER A 156 -0.64 -12.42 6.41
CA SER A 156 0.13 -12.20 7.64
C SER A 156 1.41 -13.04 7.66
N ILE A 157 1.33 -14.30 7.24
CA ILE A 157 2.54 -15.16 7.07
C ILE A 157 3.46 -14.57 6.01
N PHE A 158 2.91 -14.15 4.87
CA PHE A 158 3.68 -13.54 3.78
C PHE A 158 4.38 -12.24 4.24
N TRP A 159 3.69 -11.38 4.97
CA TRP A 159 4.26 -10.16 5.53
C TRP A 159 5.40 -10.45 6.52
N THR A 160 5.21 -11.39 7.45
CA THR A 160 6.23 -11.81 8.42
C THR A 160 7.45 -12.41 7.71
N TYR A 161 7.23 -13.21 6.67
CA TYR A 161 8.30 -13.76 5.85
C TYR A 161 9.12 -12.66 5.17
N LEU A 162 8.48 -11.65 4.58
CA LEU A 162 9.16 -10.53 3.92
C LEU A 162 9.97 -9.70 4.92
N TRP A 163 9.41 -9.42 6.09
CA TRP A 163 10.10 -8.70 7.16
C TRP A 163 11.34 -9.46 7.62
N PHE A 164 11.18 -10.75 7.95
CA PHE A 164 12.26 -11.59 8.43
C PHE A 164 13.34 -11.79 7.37
N SER A 165 12.97 -12.03 6.11
CA SER A 165 13.91 -12.22 5.01
C SER A 165 14.75 -10.97 4.78
N GLN A 166 14.14 -9.79 4.79
CA GLN A 166 14.86 -8.53 4.64
C GLN A 166 15.83 -8.29 5.80
N PHE A 167 15.38 -8.50 7.03
CA PHE A 167 16.21 -8.37 8.22
C PHE A 167 17.40 -9.34 8.17
N MET A 168 17.14 -10.62 7.88
CA MET A 168 18.16 -11.66 7.86
C MET A 168 19.21 -11.42 6.77
N LEU A 169 18.80 -11.01 5.58
CA LEU A 169 19.71 -10.72 4.47
C LEU A 169 20.65 -9.54 4.82
N ILE A 170 20.11 -8.46 5.35
CA ILE A 170 20.89 -7.27 5.71
C ILE A 170 21.79 -7.57 6.92
N TRP A 171 21.29 -8.31 7.91
CA TRP A 171 22.08 -8.74 9.06
C TRP A 171 23.24 -9.65 8.63
N TYR A 172 22.99 -10.60 7.71
CA TYR A 172 24.01 -11.52 7.22
C TYR A 172 25.07 -10.82 6.36
N SER A 173 24.66 -9.95 5.42
CA SER A 173 25.56 -9.22 4.56
C SER A 173 26.39 -8.16 5.31
N ASN A 174 25.81 -7.58 6.35
CA ASN A 174 26.40 -6.55 7.21
C ASN A 174 27.05 -5.39 6.42
N GLN A 175 26.42 -5.00 5.30
CA GLN A 175 26.87 -3.85 4.48
C GLN A 175 26.52 -2.56 5.23
N PRO A 176 27.49 -1.64 5.46
CA PRO A 176 27.26 -0.40 6.21
C PRO A 176 26.12 0.43 5.65
N GLU A 177 25.98 0.48 4.32
CA GLU A 177 24.96 1.26 3.60
C GLU A 177 23.55 0.70 3.83
N GLU A 178 23.41 -0.60 4.02
CA GLU A 178 22.12 -1.27 4.22
C GLU A 178 21.70 -1.32 5.69
N THR A 179 22.66 -1.44 6.60
CA THR A 179 22.42 -1.54 8.06
C THR A 179 21.88 -0.25 8.66
N ILE A 180 22.07 0.90 8.00
CA ILE A 180 21.55 2.21 8.42
C ILE A 180 20.05 2.16 8.74
N TYR A 181 19.28 1.40 7.97
CA TYR A 181 17.83 1.26 8.17
C TYR A 181 17.48 0.57 9.49
N PHE A 182 18.19 -0.50 9.85
CA PHE A 182 17.88 -1.33 11.04
C PHE A 182 18.49 -0.78 12.33
N LYS A 183 19.66 -0.15 12.27
CA LYS A 183 20.38 0.32 13.45
C LYS A 183 19.53 1.19 14.39
N PRO A 184 18.86 2.24 13.95
CA PRO A 184 18.00 3.05 14.84
C PRO A 184 16.76 2.30 15.35
N ARG A 185 16.36 1.22 14.67
CA ARG A 185 15.20 0.40 15.06
C ARG A 185 15.55 -0.66 16.07
N THR A 186 16.78 -1.18 16.04
CA THR A 186 17.26 -2.24 16.94
C THR A 186 17.95 -1.70 18.18
N GLU A 187 18.52 -0.49 18.14
CA GLU A 187 19.31 0.11 19.23
C GLU A 187 18.66 1.35 19.86
N GLY A 188 17.50 1.81 19.35
CA GLY A 188 16.88 3.06 19.77
C GLY A 188 15.58 2.91 20.57
N ALA A 189 14.84 4.00 20.66
CA ALA A 189 13.54 4.07 21.34
C ALA A 189 12.47 3.13 20.73
N PHE A 190 12.67 2.69 19.49
CA PHE A 190 11.75 1.81 18.76
C PHE A 190 12.07 0.32 18.90
N THR A 191 13.09 -0.07 19.66
CA THR A 191 13.54 -1.46 19.83
C THR A 191 12.43 -2.39 20.26
N THR A 192 11.65 -2.01 21.26
CA THR A 192 10.53 -2.83 21.75
C THR A 192 9.48 -3.02 20.66
N LEU A 193 9.12 -1.95 19.95
CA LEU A 193 8.13 -2.00 18.88
C LEU A 193 8.62 -2.86 17.69
N PHE A 194 9.91 -2.79 17.38
CA PHE A 194 10.53 -3.58 16.32
C PHE A 194 10.47 -5.09 16.57
N TRP A 195 10.69 -5.52 17.81
CA TRP A 195 10.70 -6.94 18.17
C TRP A 195 9.32 -7.50 18.55
N THR A 196 8.30 -6.66 18.67
CA THR A 196 6.90 -7.07 18.97
C THR A 196 6.00 -7.16 17.74
N GLN A 197 6.53 -6.98 16.53
CA GLN A 197 5.79 -7.07 15.26
C GLN A 197 5.32 -8.50 14.93
#